data_c9f3bcd9cceaa2d982ab05223a07f8d1
#
_entry.id   c9f3bcd9cceaa2d982ab05223a07f8d1
#
_cell.length_a   1.000
_cell.length_b   1.000
_cell.length_c   1.000
_cell.angle_alpha   90.00
_cell.angle_beta   90.00
_cell.angle_gamma   90.00
#
_symmetry.space_group_name_H-M   'P 1'
#
loop_
_entity.id
_entity.type
_entity.pdbx_description
1 polymer ?
#
loop_
_entity_poly.entity_id
_entity_poly.type
_entity_poly.pdbx_seq_one_letter_code
_entity_poly.pdbx_strand_id
1 'polypeptide(L)'
;GGGSSDGTAVLLALDELYALHLSEEELIARAAELGSDTAFFVRNTPQLCTGRGEVMHPFAVDLAGLTLLVVKPREGVSTREAYAGIRPRVPETPLGERLRLPVAEWQGRVTNDFETTVFARHPAIREVKERMLAAGALYASMSGSGSAVFGLFEEPAPDFPLLEGEFLHRETIR
;
A
#
# COMPACT_ATOMS: atom_id res chain seq x y z
N GLY A 1 -3.14 -4.61 -5.37
CA GLY A 1 -2.64 -5.85 -4.74
C GLY A 1 -3.70 -6.92 -4.50
N GLY A 2 -5.02 -6.63 -4.65
CA GLY A 2 -6.07 -7.61 -4.33
C GLY A 2 -5.92 -8.93 -5.10
N GLY A 3 -5.82 -8.89 -6.42
CA GLY A 3 -5.63 -10.12 -7.21
C GLY A 3 -4.33 -10.87 -6.88
N SER A 4 -3.26 -10.15 -6.51
CA SER A 4 -2.01 -10.78 -6.06
C SER A 4 -2.16 -11.46 -4.71
N SER A 5 -2.87 -10.84 -3.77
CA SER A 5 -3.22 -11.43 -2.48
C SER A 5 -4.08 -12.68 -2.64
N ASP A 6 -5.12 -12.59 -3.48
CA ASP A 6 -6.02 -13.73 -3.77
C ASP A 6 -5.24 -14.90 -4.40
N GLY A 7 -4.36 -14.61 -5.37
CA GLY A 7 -3.50 -15.63 -6.01
C GLY A 7 -2.60 -16.33 -5.01
N THR A 8 -1.97 -15.60 -4.09
CA THR A 8 -1.16 -16.21 -3.02
C THR A 8 -2.02 -17.01 -2.06
N ALA A 9 -3.18 -16.52 -1.65
CA ALA A 9 -4.08 -17.25 -0.77
C ALA A 9 -4.50 -18.60 -1.38
N VAL A 10 -4.79 -18.65 -2.68
CA VAL A 10 -5.07 -19.90 -3.40
C VAL A 10 -3.84 -20.83 -3.41
N LEU A 11 -2.65 -20.29 -3.67
CA LEU A 11 -1.41 -21.08 -3.67
C LEU A 11 -1.18 -21.73 -2.31
N LEU A 12 -1.29 -20.97 -1.22
CA LEU A 12 -1.13 -21.49 0.15
C LEU A 12 -2.20 -22.51 0.50
N ALA A 13 -3.46 -22.26 0.09
CA ALA A 13 -4.55 -23.21 0.32
C ALA A 13 -4.34 -24.54 -0.44
N LEU A 14 -3.77 -24.50 -1.65
CA LEU A 14 -3.45 -25.71 -2.41
C LEU A 14 -2.29 -26.49 -1.78
N ASP A 15 -1.26 -25.79 -1.28
CA ASP A 15 -0.15 -26.42 -0.55
C ASP A 15 -0.68 -27.18 0.68
N GLU A 16 -1.54 -26.57 1.46
CA GLU A 16 -2.16 -27.19 2.64
C GLU A 16 -3.09 -28.34 2.24
N LEU A 17 -4.00 -28.13 1.29
CA LEU A 17 -5.02 -29.11 0.87
C LEU A 17 -4.40 -30.40 0.32
N TYR A 18 -3.33 -30.27 -0.46
CA TYR A 18 -2.64 -31.42 -1.08
C TYR A 18 -1.43 -31.90 -0.30
N ALA A 19 -1.17 -31.32 0.89
CA ALA A 19 -0.03 -31.64 1.74
C ALA A 19 1.30 -31.68 0.97
N LEU A 20 1.54 -30.64 0.14
CA LEU A 20 2.73 -30.58 -0.70
C LEU A 20 3.99 -30.25 0.12
N HIS A 21 3.81 -29.59 1.26
CA HIS A 21 4.87 -29.19 2.21
C HIS A 21 5.99 -28.39 1.55
N LEU A 22 5.62 -27.44 0.67
CA LEU A 22 6.57 -26.55 0.02
C LEU A 22 7.27 -25.66 1.06
N SER A 23 8.56 -25.46 0.89
CA SER A 23 9.30 -24.47 1.67
C SER A 23 8.83 -23.05 1.34
N GLU A 24 9.13 -22.10 2.23
CA GLU A 24 8.80 -20.69 2.00
C GLU A 24 9.44 -20.18 0.69
N GLU A 25 10.69 -20.58 0.40
CA GLU A 25 11.39 -20.21 -0.82
C GLU A 25 10.70 -20.77 -2.07
N GLU A 26 10.20 -21.99 -2.03
CA GLU A 26 9.45 -22.61 -3.13
C GLU A 26 8.11 -21.90 -3.33
N LEU A 27 7.39 -21.57 -2.25
CA LEU A 27 6.15 -20.79 -2.31
C LEU A 27 6.39 -19.40 -2.92
N ILE A 28 7.45 -18.69 -2.50
CA ILE A 28 7.85 -17.41 -3.06
C ILE A 28 8.15 -17.52 -4.55
N ALA A 29 8.91 -18.54 -4.95
CA ALA A 29 9.24 -18.76 -6.35
C ALA A 29 7.99 -19.02 -7.20
N ARG A 30 7.06 -19.86 -6.74
CA ARG A 30 5.78 -20.12 -7.42
C ARG A 30 4.89 -18.89 -7.48
N ALA A 31 4.82 -18.13 -6.37
CA ALA A 31 4.06 -16.90 -6.33
C ALA A 31 4.60 -15.87 -7.34
N ALA A 32 5.93 -15.75 -7.47
CA ALA A 32 6.55 -14.81 -8.41
C ALA A 32 6.24 -15.13 -9.89
N GLU A 33 5.97 -16.41 -10.22
CA GLU A 33 5.51 -16.80 -11.56
C GLU A 33 4.10 -16.25 -11.88
N LEU A 34 3.26 -16.03 -10.86
CA LEU A 34 1.90 -15.50 -11.02
C LEU A 34 1.89 -14.00 -11.21
N GLY A 35 2.85 -13.28 -10.62
CA GLY A 35 2.95 -11.83 -10.72
C GLY A 35 4.02 -11.24 -9.82
N SER A 36 4.50 -10.04 -10.15
CA SER A 36 5.58 -9.36 -9.42
C SER A 36 5.26 -9.06 -7.95
N ASP A 37 3.99 -8.79 -7.62
CA ASP A 37 3.58 -8.46 -6.26
C ASP A 37 3.10 -9.68 -5.46
N THR A 38 2.91 -10.84 -6.10
CA THR A 38 2.29 -12.01 -5.49
C THR A 38 3.19 -12.62 -4.42
N ALA A 39 4.51 -12.65 -4.67
CA ALA A 39 5.50 -13.18 -3.74
C ALA A 39 5.53 -12.45 -2.37
N PHE A 40 5.18 -11.16 -2.34
CA PHE A 40 5.07 -10.38 -1.10
C PHE A 40 4.08 -11.01 -0.11
N PHE A 41 2.94 -11.50 -0.61
CA PHE A 41 1.86 -12.01 0.24
C PHE A 41 2.15 -13.41 0.83
N VAL A 42 3.21 -14.09 0.41
CA VAL A 42 3.65 -15.34 1.04
C VAL A 42 4.10 -15.08 2.48
N ARG A 43 4.94 -14.05 2.69
CA ARG A 43 5.38 -13.63 4.03
C ARG A 43 4.36 -12.74 4.71
N ASN A 44 3.70 -11.89 3.95
CA ASN A 44 2.71 -10.93 4.42
C ASN A 44 3.21 -10.09 5.63
N THR A 45 4.47 -9.70 5.59
CA THR A 45 5.15 -8.87 6.59
C THR A 45 5.73 -7.63 5.93
N PRO A 46 6.01 -6.54 6.67
CA PRO A 46 6.58 -5.34 6.08
C PRO A 46 7.90 -5.64 5.34
N GLN A 47 7.98 -5.21 4.09
CA GLN A 47 9.12 -5.42 3.20
C GLN A 47 9.49 -4.12 2.49
N LEU A 48 10.77 -3.86 2.35
CA LEU A 48 11.29 -2.87 1.42
C LEU A 48 11.59 -3.57 0.09
N CYS A 49 10.77 -3.30 -0.92
CA CYS A 49 10.88 -3.91 -2.23
C CYS A 49 11.70 -3.01 -3.18
N THR A 50 12.59 -3.62 -3.95
CA THR A 50 13.40 -2.96 -4.99
C THR A 50 13.26 -3.70 -6.31
N GLY A 51 13.94 -3.22 -7.37
CA GLY A 51 13.76 -3.76 -8.70
C GLY A 51 12.37 -3.39 -9.24
N ARG A 52 11.60 -4.35 -9.73
CA ARG A 52 10.20 -4.19 -10.12
C ARG A 52 9.22 -4.61 -8.99
N GLY A 53 9.74 -4.85 -7.76
CA GLY A 53 9.03 -5.34 -6.60
C GLY A 53 9.44 -6.75 -6.17
N GLU A 54 10.24 -7.46 -6.99
CA GLU A 54 10.64 -8.84 -6.77
C GLU A 54 11.76 -9.01 -5.75
N VAL A 55 12.58 -7.98 -5.53
CA VAL A 55 13.67 -8.03 -4.54
C VAL A 55 13.15 -7.48 -3.22
N MET A 56 12.87 -8.38 -2.29
CA MET A 56 12.21 -8.07 -1.01
C MET A 56 13.19 -8.18 0.14
N HIS A 57 13.27 -7.12 0.94
CA HIS A 57 14.06 -7.05 2.16
C HIS A 57 13.13 -6.82 3.36
N PRO A 58 13.16 -7.66 4.40
CA PRO A 58 12.41 -7.41 5.62
C PRO A 58 12.69 -6.00 6.15
N PHE A 59 11.64 -5.28 6.50
CA PHE A 59 11.76 -3.91 7.00
C PHE A 59 10.88 -3.70 8.22
N ALA A 60 11.52 -3.40 9.35
CA ALA A 60 10.78 -3.12 10.57
C ALA A 60 10.24 -1.69 10.53
N VAL A 61 8.94 -1.55 10.68
CA VAL A 61 8.24 -0.29 10.90
C VAL A 61 7.26 -0.50 12.04
N ASP A 62 7.30 0.38 13.02
CA ASP A 62 6.37 0.33 14.15
C ASP A 62 5.22 1.32 13.92
N LEU A 63 4.05 0.77 13.71
CA LEU A 63 2.79 1.50 13.54
C LEU A 63 1.78 1.11 14.63
N ALA A 64 2.20 0.31 15.62
CA ALA A 64 1.31 -0.17 16.68
C ALA A 64 0.66 1.00 17.42
N GLY A 65 -0.62 0.86 17.72
CA GLY A 65 -1.42 1.89 18.39
C GLY A 65 -1.94 3.00 17.47
N LEU A 66 -1.57 3.00 16.18
CA LEU A 66 -2.19 3.91 15.22
C LEU A 66 -3.46 3.29 14.61
N THR A 67 -4.38 4.14 14.22
CA THR A 67 -5.52 3.74 13.39
C THR A 67 -5.23 3.94 11.92
N LEU A 68 -5.39 2.88 11.13
CA LEU A 68 -5.41 2.89 9.68
C LEU A 68 -6.83 3.16 9.19
N LEU A 69 -7.01 4.21 8.40
CA LEU A 69 -8.20 4.42 7.57
C LEU A 69 -7.82 4.20 6.11
N VAL A 70 -8.59 3.39 5.39
CA VAL A 70 -8.44 3.21 3.94
C VAL A 70 -9.76 3.62 3.28
N VAL A 71 -9.71 4.63 2.41
CA VAL A 71 -10.87 5.06 1.63
C VAL A 71 -10.66 4.71 0.17
N LYS A 72 -11.61 3.99 -0.39
CA LYS A 72 -11.69 3.69 -1.82
C LYS A 72 -12.75 4.60 -2.43
N PRO A 73 -12.39 5.61 -3.24
CA PRO A 73 -13.37 6.41 -3.97
C PRO A 73 -14.07 5.58 -5.05
N ARG A 74 -15.20 6.07 -5.53
CA ARG A 74 -15.94 5.46 -6.64
C ARG A 74 -15.09 5.35 -7.91
N GLU A 75 -14.22 6.35 -8.10
CA GLU A 75 -13.34 6.44 -9.27
C GLU A 75 -12.26 5.35 -9.23
N GLY A 76 -11.98 4.75 -10.38
CA GLY A 76 -10.91 3.79 -10.57
C GLY A 76 -9.78 4.37 -11.40
N VAL A 77 -8.55 3.88 -11.19
CA VAL A 77 -7.38 4.21 -12.01
C VAL A 77 -6.83 2.94 -12.63
N SER A 78 -6.57 2.96 -13.94
CA SER A 78 -5.89 1.82 -14.55
C SER A 78 -4.40 1.88 -14.24
N THR A 79 -3.81 0.73 -13.86
CA THR A 79 -2.36 0.63 -13.59
C THR A 79 -1.54 1.11 -14.79
N ARG A 80 -1.97 0.82 -16.02
CA ARG A 80 -1.32 1.29 -17.25
C ARG A 80 -1.29 2.82 -17.32
N GLU A 81 -2.39 3.48 -16.98
CA GLU A 81 -2.48 4.93 -16.98
C GLU A 81 -1.54 5.55 -15.93
N ALA A 82 -1.53 5.00 -14.71
CA ALA A 82 -0.66 5.45 -13.65
C ALA A 82 0.82 5.35 -14.05
N TYR A 83 1.25 4.22 -14.62
CA TYR A 83 2.63 4.02 -15.08
C TYR A 83 3.01 4.92 -16.28
N ALA A 84 2.08 5.23 -17.18
CA ALA A 84 2.37 6.08 -18.35
C ALA A 84 2.78 7.50 -17.97
N GLY A 85 2.44 7.96 -16.77
CA GLY A 85 2.78 9.31 -16.30
C GLY A 85 4.06 9.38 -15.45
N ILE A 86 4.63 8.24 -15.05
CA ILE A 86 5.81 8.21 -14.18
C ILE A 86 7.09 8.48 -14.98
N ARG A 87 7.97 9.26 -14.36
CA ARG A 87 9.38 9.38 -14.74
C ARG A 87 10.22 8.81 -13.60
N PRO A 88 10.77 7.60 -13.76
CA PRO A 88 11.61 6.99 -12.74
C PRO A 88 12.83 7.88 -12.42
N ARG A 89 13.10 8.02 -11.13
CA ARG A 89 14.28 8.74 -10.64
C ARG A 89 14.81 8.06 -9.38
N VAL A 90 16.11 8.15 -9.19
CA VAL A 90 16.72 7.72 -7.93
C VAL A 90 16.49 8.83 -6.89
N PRO A 91 15.85 8.54 -5.75
CA PRO A 91 15.65 9.55 -4.72
C PRO A 91 16.99 9.90 -4.05
N GLU A 92 17.17 11.17 -3.66
CA GLU A 92 18.35 11.64 -2.91
C GLU A 92 18.51 10.91 -1.56
N THR A 93 17.39 10.70 -0.87
CA THR A 93 17.36 9.95 0.38
C THR A 93 16.61 8.65 0.15
N PRO A 94 17.20 7.48 0.45
CA PRO A 94 16.54 6.18 0.33
C PRO A 94 15.24 6.12 1.12
N LEU A 95 14.23 5.41 0.58
CA LEU A 95 12.92 5.27 1.24
C LEU A 95 13.05 4.68 2.65
N GLY A 96 13.92 3.66 2.83
CA GLY A 96 14.13 3.04 4.12
C GLY A 96 14.64 4.01 5.20
N GLU A 97 15.42 5.03 4.84
CA GLU A 97 15.87 6.07 5.79
C GLU A 97 14.70 6.99 6.19
N ARG A 98 13.85 7.35 5.23
CA ARG A 98 12.68 8.21 5.48
C ARG A 98 11.65 7.50 6.36
N LEU A 99 11.44 6.21 6.16
CA LEU A 99 10.51 5.39 6.94
C LEU A 99 10.97 5.14 8.40
N ARG A 100 12.23 5.39 8.72
CA ARG A 100 12.74 5.34 10.12
C ARG A 100 12.40 6.59 10.92
N LEU A 101 11.96 7.66 10.26
CA LEU A 101 11.48 8.86 10.95
C LEU A 101 10.14 8.56 11.64
N PRO A 102 9.79 9.31 12.69
CA PRO A 102 8.44 9.26 13.26
C PRO A 102 7.37 9.46 12.19
N VAL A 103 6.24 8.76 12.29
CA VAL A 103 5.15 8.82 11.28
C VAL A 103 4.68 10.27 11.03
N ALA A 104 4.65 11.10 12.06
CA ALA A 104 4.29 12.53 11.95
C ALA A 104 5.23 13.33 11.03
N GLU A 105 6.44 12.81 10.75
CA GLU A 105 7.40 13.45 9.84
C GLU A 105 7.36 12.87 8.42
N TRP A 106 6.53 11.86 8.15
CA TRP A 106 6.47 11.22 6.83
C TRP A 106 5.80 12.10 5.77
N GLN A 107 4.85 12.95 6.18
CA GLN A 107 4.12 13.79 5.22
C GLN A 107 5.08 14.71 4.46
N GLY A 108 5.07 14.60 3.13
CA GLY A 108 6.00 15.30 2.23
C GLY A 108 7.38 14.66 2.07
N ARG A 109 7.79 13.72 2.95
CA ARG A 109 9.07 13.00 2.86
C ARG A 109 8.89 11.58 2.29
N VAL A 110 7.89 10.85 2.73
CA VAL A 110 7.47 9.57 2.16
C VAL A 110 6.41 9.86 1.13
N THR A 111 6.72 9.67 -0.15
CA THR A 111 5.85 10.07 -1.26
C THR A 111 5.58 8.89 -2.18
N ASN A 112 4.38 8.87 -2.74
CA ASN A 112 4.02 7.97 -3.82
C ASN A 112 4.13 8.74 -5.15
N ASP A 113 5.08 8.35 -5.99
CA ASP A 113 5.36 9.06 -7.26
C ASP A 113 4.17 9.04 -8.23
N PHE A 114 3.24 8.07 -8.11
CA PHE A 114 2.01 8.06 -8.90
C PHE A 114 1.08 9.23 -8.60
N GLU A 115 1.11 9.78 -7.37
CA GLU A 115 0.20 10.85 -6.94
C GLU A 115 0.25 12.06 -7.88
N THR A 116 1.44 12.46 -8.34
CA THR A 116 1.60 13.63 -9.20
C THR A 116 0.73 13.55 -10.46
N THR A 117 0.71 12.41 -11.12
CA THR A 117 -0.01 12.24 -12.38
C THR A 117 -1.43 11.79 -12.19
N VAL A 118 -1.68 10.92 -11.21
CA VAL A 118 -3.03 10.44 -10.89
C VAL A 118 -3.88 11.58 -10.34
N PHE A 119 -3.39 12.37 -9.40
CA PHE A 119 -4.15 13.48 -8.81
C PHE A 119 -4.45 14.61 -9.80
N ALA A 120 -3.61 14.80 -10.79
CA ALA A 120 -3.88 15.78 -11.86
C ALA A 120 -5.06 15.37 -12.75
N ARG A 121 -5.26 14.05 -12.95
CA ARG A 121 -6.32 13.49 -13.80
C ARG A 121 -7.57 13.10 -13.02
N HIS A 122 -7.40 12.74 -11.76
CA HIS A 122 -8.42 12.22 -10.86
C HIS A 122 -8.49 13.05 -9.57
N PRO A 123 -9.04 14.29 -9.62
CA PRO A 123 -9.09 15.18 -8.47
C PRO A 123 -9.81 14.61 -7.25
N ALA A 124 -10.81 13.75 -7.47
CA ALA A 124 -11.54 13.10 -6.38
C ALA A 124 -10.65 12.22 -5.50
N ILE A 125 -9.61 11.58 -6.08
CA ILE A 125 -8.66 10.77 -5.31
C ILE A 125 -7.77 11.68 -4.44
N ARG A 126 -7.32 12.81 -5.00
CA ARG A 126 -6.57 13.83 -4.25
C ARG A 126 -7.39 14.38 -3.10
N GLU A 127 -8.67 14.68 -3.34
CA GLU A 127 -9.58 15.19 -2.32
C GLU A 127 -9.69 14.26 -1.11
N VAL A 128 -9.73 12.93 -1.31
CA VAL A 128 -9.71 11.97 -0.20
C VAL A 128 -8.47 12.17 0.67
N LYS A 129 -7.28 12.30 0.07
CA LYS A 129 -6.04 12.55 0.81
C LYS A 129 -6.09 13.86 1.59
N GLU A 130 -6.54 14.93 0.95
CA GLU A 130 -6.66 16.26 1.57
C GLU A 130 -7.64 16.23 2.74
N ARG A 131 -8.78 15.53 2.61
CA ARG A 131 -9.75 15.35 3.71
C ARG A 131 -9.16 14.55 4.87
N MET A 132 -8.36 13.50 4.61
CA MET A 132 -7.68 12.75 5.67
C MET A 132 -6.70 13.63 6.44
N LEU A 133 -5.90 14.43 5.74
CA LEU A 133 -4.97 15.37 6.37
C LEU A 133 -5.72 16.45 7.17
N ALA A 134 -6.80 17.00 6.62
CA ALA A 134 -7.65 17.97 7.32
C ALA A 134 -8.34 17.38 8.56
N ALA A 135 -8.62 16.08 8.55
CA ALA A 135 -9.15 15.34 9.70
C ALA A 135 -8.08 14.97 10.74
N GLY A 136 -6.82 15.34 10.53
CA GLY A 136 -5.73 15.12 11.50
C GLY A 136 -4.91 13.86 11.27
N ALA A 137 -4.91 13.28 10.06
CA ALA A 137 -3.99 12.20 9.75
C ALA A 137 -2.54 12.66 9.93
N LEU A 138 -1.74 11.90 10.66
CA LEU A 138 -0.28 12.09 10.76
C LEU A 138 0.38 11.93 9.39
N TYR A 139 -0.13 11.00 8.61
CA TYR A 139 0.32 10.72 7.27
C TYR A 139 -0.86 10.21 6.41
N ALA A 140 -0.93 10.68 5.17
CA ALA A 140 -1.88 10.17 4.18
C ALA A 140 -1.21 10.00 2.82
N SER A 141 -1.51 8.92 2.12
CA SER A 141 -0.98 8.62 0.80
C SER A 141 -1.92 7.74 -0.01
N MET A 142 -1.81 7.85 -1.34
CA MET A 142 -2.45 6.90 -2.23
C MET A 142 -1.74 5.55 -2.16
N SER A 143 -2.47 4.45 -2.18
CA SER A 143 -1.92 3.09 -2.18
C SER A 143 -1.60 2.64 -3.60
N GLY A 144 -0.33 2.32 -3.86
CA GLY A 144 0.12 1.83 -5.16
C GLY A 144 -0.26 2.79 -6.31
N SER A 145 -0.83 2.27 -7.38
CA SER A 145 -1.31 3.04 -8.53
C SER A 145 -2.71 3.67 -8.32
N GLY A 146 -3.27 3.56 -7.12
CA GLY A 146 -4.61 4.06 -6.78
C GLY A 146 -5.71 3.02 -7.04
N SER A 147 -6.96 3.37 -6.84
CA SER A 147 -7.46 4.67 -6.39
C SER A 147 -7.60 4.78 -4.86
N ALA A 148 -7.33 3.69 -4.10
CA ALA A 148 -7.43 3.72 -2.65
C ALA A 148 -6.40 4.70 -2.05
N VAL A 149 -6.83 5.44 -1.04
CA VAL A 149 -6.01 6.33 -0.23
C VAL A 149 -6.07 5.85 1.21
N PHE A 150 -4.95 5.86 1.89
CA PHE A 150 -4.90 5.53 3.31
C PHE A 150 -4.36 6.68 4.13
N GLY A 151 -4.79 6.73 5.39
CA GLY A 151 -4.30 7.66 6.40
C GLY A 151 -3.98 6.96 7.70
N LEU A 152 -2.95 7.41 8.38
CA LEU A 152 -2.55 6.95 9.71
C LEU A 152 -2.90 8.04 10.73
N PHE A 153 -3.62 7.66 11.77
CA PHE A 153 -4.14 8.56 12.79
C PHE A 153 -3.70 8.10 14.18
N GLU A 154 -3.55 9.03 15.10
CA GLU A 154 -3.50 8.70 16.53
C GLU A 154 -4.86 8.18 17.00
N GLU A 155 -4.87 7.35 18.04
CA GLU A 155 -6.09 6.91 18.70
C GLU A 155 -6.58 7.94 19.75
N PRO A 156 -7.89 8.23 19.81
CA PRO A 156 -8.94 7.73 18.93
C PRO A 156 -8.98 8.47 17.58
N ALA A 157 -9.01 7.71 16.48
CA ALA A 157 -9.18 8.34 15.18
C ALA A 157 -10.56 9.00 15.03
N PRO A 158 -10.66 10.16 14.38
CA PRO A 158 -11.92 10.88 14.22
C PRO A 158 -12.90 10.10 13.34
N ASP A 159 -14.17 10.45 13.44
CA ASP A 159 -15.15 10.06 12.44
C ASP A 159 -14.79 10.69 11.09
N PHE A 160 -14.79 9.84 10.06
CA PHE A 160 -14.45 10.27 8.71
C PHE A 160 -15.71 10.19 7.83
N PRO A 161 -16.28 11.34 7.43
CA PRO A 161 -17.48 11.36 6.61
C PRO A 161 -17.17 10.89 5.20
N LEU A 162 -17.99 9.96 4.69
CA LEU A 162 -17.87 9.44 3.33
C LEU A 162 -18.73 10.25 2.35
N LEU A 163 -18.23 10.42 1.15
CA LEU A 163 -19.00 10.89 0.02
C LEU A 163 -19.72 9.71 -0.66
N GLU A 164 -20.71 10.02 -1.50
CA GLU A 164 -21.47 9.00 -2.20
C GLU A 164 -20.57 8.11 -3.08
N GLY A 165 -20.66 6.80 -2.85
CA GLY A 165 -19.89 5.79 -3.57
C GLY A 165 -18.47 5.55 -3.05
N GLU A 166 -18.08 6.19 -1.94
CA GLU A 166 -16.85 5.85 -1.24
C GLU A 166 -17.05 4.64 -0.32
N PHE A 167 -16.01 3.85 -0.18
CA PHE A 167 -15.92 2.75 0.80
C PHE A 167 -14.83 3.06 1.81
N LEU A 168 -15.08 2.81 3.09
CA LEU A 168 -14.12 2.97 4.19
C LEU A 168 -13.84 1.64 4.87
N HIS A 169 -12.55 1.35 5.06
CA HIS A 169 -12.07 0.38 6.03
C HIS A 169 -11.32 1.10 7.15
N ARG A 170 -11.57 0.68 8.41
CA ARG A 170 -10.90 1.20 9.60
C ARG A 170 -10.36 0.05 10.42
N GLU A 171 -9.12 0.15 10.88
CA GLU A 171 -8.46 -0.85 11.71
C GLU A 171 -7.44 -0.19 12.65
N THR A 172 -7.39 -0.63 13.91
CA THR A 172 -6.30 -0.28 14.82
C THR A 172 -5.16 -1.27 14.62
N ILE A 173 -3.98 -0.75 14.30
CA ILE A 173 -2.76 -1.56 14.06
C ILE A 173 -2.25 -2.07 15.41
N ARG A 174 -2.03 -3.38 15.50
CA ARG A 174 -1.59 -4.09 16.71
C ARG A 174 -0.13 -4.50 16.62
#